data_23c637d6e7acce07d91f834d38e909ae
#
_entry.id   23c637d6e7acce07d91f834d38e909ae
#
_cell.length_a   1.000
_cell.length_b   1.000
_cell.length_c   1.000
_cell.angle_alpha   90.00
_cell.angle_beta   90.00
_cell.angle_gamma   90.00
#
_symmetry.space_group_name_H-M   'P 1'
#
loop_
_entity.id
_entity.type
_entity.pdbx_description
1 polymer ?
#
loop_
_entity_poly.entity_id
_entity_poly.type
_entity_poly.pdbx_seq_one_letter_code
_entity_poly.pdbx_strand_id
1 'polypeptide(L)'
;MRSLIFVLIWTVLFTSLGIYTNDEIGNFADKYNSKFDQIEIYIEENDWEKAEAELKTLSSEYYNEKEIWYKLLDHTYFDDISLYINILTKSIHTQDKSQSFEEIEKIKKTLDNILETGKFDLNHIL
;
A
#
# COMPACT_ATOMS: atom_id res chain seq x y z
N MET A 1 1.13 25.43 36.50
CA MET A 1 0.30 25.86 35.36
C MET A 1 0.99 25.75 34.01
N ARG A 2 2.24 26.19 33.88
CA ARG A 2 2.98 26.10 32.61
C ARG A 2 3.22 24.66 32.18
N SER A 3 3.50 23.74 33.09
CA SER A 3 3.73 22.32 32.77
C SER A 3 2.45 21.59 32.31
N LEU A 4 1.28 21.97 32.82
CA LEU A 4 -0.01 21.42 32.44
C LEU A 4 -0.37 21.82 30.99
N ILE A 5 -0.10 23.06 30.62
CA ILE A 5 -0.32 23.59 29.27
C ILE A 5 0.60 22.88 28.28
N PHE A 6 1.86 22.64 28.65
CA PHE A 6 2.84 21.91 27.84
C PHE A 6 2.39 20.48 27.56
N VAL A 7 1.92 19.77 28.59
CA VAL A 7 1.40 18.40 28.46
C VAL A 7 0.19 18.36 27.55
N LEU A 8 -0.74 19.32 27.69
CA LEU A 8 -1.92 19.42 26.84
C LEU A 8 -1.56 19.63 25.36
N ILE A 9 -0.63 20.54 25.09
CA ILE A 9 -0.16 20.82 23.72
C ILE A 9 0.47 19.56 23.11
N TRP A 10 1.33 18.88 23.86
CA TRP A 10 1.98 17.64 23.43
C TRP A 10 0.96 16.54 23.13
N THR A 11 -0.02 16.36 23.99
CA THR A 11 -1.07 15.36 23.83
C THR A 11 -1.89 15.63 22.56
N VAL A 12 -2.28 16.88 22.32
CA VAL A 12 -3.04 17.26 21.12
C VAL A 12 -2.21 17.02 19.85
N LEU A 13 -0.94 17.42 19.86
CA LEU A 13 -0.04 17.20 18.72
C LEU A 13 0.15 15.72 18.42
N PHE A 14 0.36 14.91 19.45
CA PHE A 14 0.56 13.47 19.30
C PHE A 14 -0.68 12.76 18.77
N THR A 15 -1.85 13.13 19.29
CA THR A 15 -3.14 12.56 18.84
C THR A 15 -3.42 12.96 17.40
N SER A 16 -3.18 14.21 17.03
CA SER A 16 -3.37 14.71 15.65
C SER A 16 -2.46 14.00 14.67
N LEU A 17 -1.21 13.77 15.05
CA LEU A 17 -0.25 13.05 14.23
C LEU A 17 -0.67 11.58 14.02
N GLY A 18 -1.16 10.93 15.08
CA GLY A 18 -1.66 9.55 15.00
C GLY A 18 -2.85 9.41 14.07
N ILE A 19 -3.82 10.31 14.17
CA ILE A 19 -4.99 10.35 13.28
C ILE A 19 -4.57 10.58 11.82
N TYR A 20 -3.69 11.54 11.59
CA TYR A 20 -3.16 11.84 10.26
C TYR A 20 -2.47 10.62 9.63
N THR A 21 -1.62 9.93 10.39
CA THR A 21 -0.90 8.74 9.92
C THR A 21 -1.86 7.60 9.58
N ASN A 22 -2.90 7.38 10.38
CA ASN A 22 -3.94 6.37 10.10
C ASN A 22 -4.67 6.66 8.79
N ASP A 23 -5.05 7.91 8.56
CA ASP A 23 -5.74 8.31 7.33
C ASP A 23 -4.84 8.12 6.10
N GLU A 24 -3.56 8.45 6.21
CA GLU A 24 -2.59 8.29 5.12
C GLU A 24 -2.35 6.82 4.77
N ILE A 25 -2.27 5.93 5.77
CA ILE A 25 -2.15 4.48 5.55
C ILE A 25 -3.39 3.96 4.83
N GLY A 26 -4.59 4.37 5.27
CA GLY A 26 -5.84 4.00 4.62
C GLY A 26 -5.88 4.47 3.18
N ASN A 27 -5.50 5.71 2.93
CA ASN A 27 -5.46 6.28 1.59
C ASN A 27 -4.44 5.56 0.69
N PHE A 28 -3.29 5.20 1.23
CA PHE A 28 -2.26 4.43 0.51
C PHE A 28 -2.82 3.06 0.07
N ALA A 29 -3.40 2.31 0.99
CA ALA A 29 -3.96 0.99 0.70
C ALA A 29 -5.11 1.07 -0.32
N ASP A 30 -6.03 2.01 -0.14
CA ASP A 30 -7.18 2.20 -1.03
C ASP A 30 -6.74 2.60 -2.43
N LYS A 31 -5.77 3.49 -2.53
CA LYS A 31 -5.21 3.96 -3.80
C LYS A 31 -4.64 2.79 -4.61
N TYR A 32 -3.81 1.96 -3.99
CA TYR A 32 -3.18 0.84 -4.70
C TYR A 32 -4.17 -0.30 -4.97
N ASN A 33 -5.10 -0.57 -4.06
CA ASN A 33 -6.17 -1.53 -4.32
C ASN A 33 -6.98 -1.14 -5.56
N SER A 34 -7.35 0.13 -5.68
CA SER A 34 -8.09 0.63 -6.86
C SER A 34 -7.29 0.50 -8.14
N LYS A 35 -5.99 0.78 -8.08
CA LYS A 35 -5.12 0.66 -9.26
C LYS A 35 -4.95 -0.79 -9.71
N PHE A 36 -4.80 -1.72 -8.78
CA PHE A 36 -4.73 -3.14 -9.10
C PHE A 36 -6.06 -3.68 -9.61
N ASP A 37 -7.19 -3.19 -9.12
CA ASP A 37 -8.51 -3.51 -9.67
C ASP A 37 -8.61 -3.11 -11.14
N GLN A 38 -8.10 -1.94 -11.49
CA GLN A 38 -8.10 -1.46 -12.87
C GLN A 38 -7.24 -2.33 -13.77
N ILE A 39 -6.07 -2.75 -13.30
CA ILE A 39 -5.18 -3.67 -14.03
C ILE A 39 -5.89 -5.01 -14.24
N GLU A 40 -6.57 -5.51 -13.23
CA GLU A 40 -7.34 -6.76 -13.31
C GLU A 40 -8.41 -6.69 -14.39
N ILE A 41 -9.13 -5.57 -14.51
CA ILE A 41 -10.12 -5.34 -15.56
C ILE A 41 -9.47 -5.39 -16.94
N TYR A 42 -8.33 -4.74 -17.13
CA TYR A 42 -7.60 -4.80 -18.41
C TYR A 42 -7.20 -6.22 -18.77
N ILE A 43 -6.75 -7.01 -17.80
CA ILE A 43 -6.38 -8.41 -18.03
C ILE A 43 -7.61 -9.25 -18.41
N GLU A 44 -8.75 -9.04 -17.72
CA GLU A 44 -10.02 -9.71 -18.06
C GLU A 44 -10.45 -9.44 -19.49
N GLU A 45 -10.25 -8.21 -19.95
CA GLU A 45 -10.57 -7.79 -21.31
C GLU A 45 -9.51 -8.19 -22.34
N ASN A 46 -8.44 -8.87 -21.92
CA ASN A 46 -7.29 -9.24 -22.74
C ASN A 46 -6.55 -8.03 -23.33
N ASP A 47 -6.65 -6.89 -22.67
CA ASP A 47 -5.92 -5.67 -23.03
C ASP A 47 -4.58 -5.63 -22.30
N TRP A 48 -3.68 -6.48 -22.74
CA TRP A 48 -2.37 -6.67 -22.11
C TRP A 48 -1.47 -5.43 -22.22
N GLU A 49 -1.63 -4.69 -23.30
CA GLU A 49 -0.87 -3.46 -23.53
C GLU A 49 -1.19 -2.40 -22.47
N LYS A 50 -2.48 -2.17 -22.22
CA LYS A 50 -2.93 -1.24 -21.18
C LYS A 50 -2.56 -1.73 -19.78
N ALA A 51 -2.69 -3.03 -19.54
CA ALA A 51 -2.30 -3.63 -18.26
C ALA A 51 -0.81 -3.41 -17.98
N GLU A 52 0.05 -3.63 -18.97
CA GLU A 52 1.49 -3.44 -18.84
C GLU A 52 1.84 -1.96 -18.60
N ALA A 53 1.24 -1.05 -19.35
CA ALA A 53 1.48 0.39 -19.20
C ALA A 53 1.05 0.88 -17.82
N GLU A 54 -0.12 0.47 -17.35
CA GLU A 54 -0.65 0.85 -16.04
C GLU A 54 0.20 0.30 -14.91
N LEU A 55 0.65 -0.95 -15.02
CA LEU A 55 1.52 -1.56 -14.02
C LEU A 55 2.87 -0.86 -13.94
N LYS A 56 3.42 -0.44 -15.06
CA LYS A 56 4.69 0.28 -15.11
C LYS A 56 4.59 1.61 -14.37
N THR A 57 3.51 2.37 -14.60
CA THR A 57 3.25 3.63 -13.91
C THR A 57 3.05 3.41 -12.42
N LEU A 58 2.23 2.42 -12.07
CA LEU A 58 1.94 2.05 -10.70
C LEU A 58 3.21 1.65 -9.95
N SER A 59 4.06 0.82 -10.57
CA SER A 59 5.31 0.37 -9.95
C SER A 59 6.23 1.52 -9.62
N SER A 60 6.35 2.49 -10.51
CA SER A 60 7.17 3.68 -10.30
C SER A 60 6.66 4.49 -9.11
N GLU A 61 5.35 4.73 -9.04
CA GLU A 61 4.73 5.43 -7.92
C GLU A 61 4.92 4.68 -6.60
N TYR A 62 4.72 3.37 -6.63
CA TYR A 62 4.87 2.52 -5.45
C TYR A 62 6.29 2.58 -4.88
N TYR A 63 7.32 2.45 -5.72
CA TYR A 63 8.69 2.49 -5.26
C TYR A 63 9.08 3.86 -4.68
N ASN A 64 8.49 4.94 -5.16
CA ASN A 64 8.71 6.26 -4.59
C ASN A 64 8.01 6.45 -3.24
N GLU A 65 6.78 5.98 -3.11
CA GLU A 65 5.98 6.14 -1.89
C GLU A 65 6.41 5.20 -0.76
N LYS A 66 6.85 3.98 -1.10
CA LYS A 66 7.18 2.96 -0.09
C LYS A 66 8.32 3.40 0.82
N GLU A 67 9.23 4.24 0.36
CA GLU A 67 10.37 4.69 1.16
C GLU A 67 9.95 5.37 2.45
N ILE A 68 8.83 6.08 2.42
CA ILE A 68 8.28 6.75 3.59
C ILE A 68 7.76 5.72 4.60
N TRP A 69 6.97 4.77 4.12
CA TRP A 69 6.31 3.76 4.96
C TRP A 69 7.25 2.65 5.40
N TYR A 70 8.25 2.32 4.60
CA TYR A 70 9.26 1.31 4.88
C TYR A 70 9.98 1.53 6.20
N LYS A 71 10.16 2.80 6.58
CA LYS A 71 10.82 3.18 7.84
C LYS A 71 9.88 3.16 9.03
N LEU A 72 8.57 3.30 8.81
CA LEU A 72 7.57 3.44 9.85
C LEU A 72 6.82 2.14 10.17
N LEU A 73 6.73 1.24 9.21
CA LEU A 73 6.00 -0.02 9.32
C LEU A 73 6.92 -1.22 9.08
N ASP A 74 6.38 -2.43 9.28
CA ASP A 74 7.12 -3.67 9.01
C ASP A 74 7.47 -3.74 7.52
N HIS A 75 8.77 -3.72 7.23
CA HIS A 75 9.29 -3.74 5.86
C HIS A 75 9.02 -5.06 5.12
N THR A 76 8.70 -6.14 5.84
CA THR A 76 8.39 -7.43 5.23
C THR A 76 7.22 -7.34 4.25
N TYR A 77 6.17 -6.61 4.61
CA TYR A 77 5.01 -6.42 3.73
C TYR A 77 5.38 -5.72 2.43
N PHE A 78 6.22 -4.70 2.51
CA PHE A 78 6.64 -3.94 1.33
C PHE A 78 7.57 -4.76 0.43
N ASP A 79 8.43 -5.58 1.03
CA ASP A 79 9.28 -6.50 0.29
C ASP A 79 8.44 -7.57 -0.44
N ASP A 80 7.41 -8.09 0.21
CA ASP A 80 6.48 -9.05 -0.39
C ASP A 80 5.74 -8.44 -1.58
N ILE A 81 5.23 -7.23 -1.43
CA ILE A 81 4.54 -6.52 -2.53
C ILE A 81 5.51 -6.29 -3.69
N SER A 82 6.75 -5.90 -3.41
CA SER A 82 7.76 -5.68 -4.45
C SER A 82 8.03 -6.97 -5.23
N LEU A 83 8.11 -8.11 -4.54
CA LEU A 83 8.28 -9.41 -5.16
C LEU A 83 7.09 -9.76 -6.06
N TYR A 84 5.88 -9.58 -5.54
CA TYR A 84 4.65 -9.88 -6.29
C TYR A 84 4.49 -8.98 -7.52
N ILE A 85 4.86 -7.70 -7.42
CA ILE A 85 4.88 -6.78 -8.56
C ILE A 85 5.85 -7.28 -9.65
N ASN A 86 7.03 -7.76 -9.25
CA ASN A 86 8.00 -8.29 -10.20
C ASN A 86 7.47 -9.53 -10.92
N ILE A 87 6.83 -10.44 -10.19
CA ILE A 87 6.23 -11.64 -10.78
C ILE A 87 5.06 -11.25 -11.69
N LEU A 88 4.23 -10.31 -11.25
CA LEU A 88 3.10 -9.80 -12.03
C LEU A 88 3.57 -9.17 -13.33
N THR A 89 4.65 -8.40 -13.30
CA THR A 89 5.23 -7.78 -14.50
C THR A 89 5.59 -8.85 -15.54
N LYS A 90 6.23 -9.92 -15.12
CA LYS A 90 6.58 -11.04 -16.00
C LYS A 90 5.36 -11.78 -16.50
N SER A 91 4.37 -11.99 -15.64
CA SER A 91 3.12 -12.68 -15.98
C SER A 91 2.32 -11.92 -17.02
N ILE A 92 2.25 -10.60 -16.91
CA ILE A 92 1.58 -9.74 -17.89
C ILE A 92 2.35 -9.75 -19.22
N HIS A 93 3.68 -9.67 -19.15
CA HIS A 93 4.52 -9.70 -20.35
C HIS A 93 4.33 -11.01 -21.14
N THR A 94 4.21 -12.14 -20.45
CA THR A 94 3.98 -13.45 -21.08
C THR A 94 2.50 -13.75 -21.30
N GLN A 95 1.61 -12.83 -20.96
CA GLN A 95 0.17 -12.96 -21.08
C GLN A 95 -0.39 -14.17 -20.35
N ASP A 96 0.16 -14.45 -19.16
CA ASP A 96 -0.32 -15.51 -18.28
C ASP A 96 -1.42 -14.97 -17.38
N LYS A 97 -2.66 -15.19 -17.77
CA LYS A 97 -3.84 -14.65 -17.09
C LYS A 97 -4.00 -15.19 -15.67
N SER A 98 -3.86 -16.50 -15.52
CA SER A 98 -4.03 -17.16 -14.23
C SER A 98 -3.00 -16.69 -13.22
N GLN A 99 -1.73 -16.63 -13.60
CA GLN A 99 -0.65 -16.17 -12.74
C GLN A 99 -0.81 -14.69 -12.41
N SER A 100 -1.25 -13.87 -13.38
CA SER A 100 -1.48 -12.44 -13.18
C SER A 100 -2.56 -12.20 -12.12
N PHE A 101 -3.67 -12.90 -12.18
CA PHE A 101 -4.74 -12.79 -11.19
C PHE A 101 -4.28 -13.25 -9.80
N GLU A 102 -3.51 -14.32 -9.73
CA GLU A 102 -2.97 -14.84 -8.47
C GLU A 102 -2.08 -13.80 -7.78
N GLU A 103 -1.19 -13.18 -8.53
CA GLU A 103 -0.28 -12.17 -7.97
C GLU A 103 -1.02 -10.91 -7.54
N ILE A 104 -2.01 -10.46 -8.29
CA ILE A 104 -2.85 -9.31 -7.92
C ILE A 104 -3.57 -9.60 -6.60
N GLU A 105 -4.12 -10.78 -6.42
CA GLU A 105 -4.80 -11.16 -5.19
C GLU A 105 -3.87 -11.16 -3.99
N LYS A 106 -2.66 -11.67 -4.15
CA LYS A 106 -1.64 -11.64 -3.10
C LYS A 106 -1.26 -10.22 -2.70
N ILE A 107 -1.13 -9.33 -3.67
CA ILE A 107 -0.82 -7.91 -3.43
C ILE A 107 -1.95 -7.25 -2.64
N LYS A 108 -3.20 -7.45 -3.05
CA LYS A 108 -4.36 -6.89 -2.37
C LYS A 108 -4.47 -7.37 -0.93
N LYS A 109 -4.24 -8.65 -0.70
CA LYS A 109 -4.25 -9.24 0.64
C LYS A 109 -3.14 -8.65 1.52
N THR A 110 -1.96 -8.45 0.96
CA THR A 110 -0.85 -7.84 1.68
C THR A 110 -1.15 -6.37 2.02
N LEU A 111 -1.78 -5.63 1.12
CA LEU A 111 -2.22 -4.25 1.38
C LEU A 111 -3.22 -4.19 2.53
N ASP A 112 -4.16 -5.14 2.59
CA ASP A 112 -5.12 -5.23 3.69
C ASP A 112 -4.40 -5.53 5.01
N ASN A 113 -3.39 -6.37 5.00
CA ASN A 113 -2.58 -6.68 6.18
C ASN A 113 -1.79 -5.45 6.67
N ILE A 114 -1.26 -4.66 5.76
CA ILE A 114 -0.59 -3.39 6.10
C ILE A 114 -1.57 -2.46 6.81
N LEU A 115 -2.79 -2.34 6.29
CA LEU A 115 -3.81 -1.48 6.86
C LEU A 115 -4.17 -1.90 8.28
N GLU A 116 -4.40 -3.19 8.50
CA GLU A 116 -4.74 -3.74 9.82
C GLU A 116 -3.58 -3.58 10.81
N THR A 117 -2.36 -3.91 10.40
CA THR A 117 -1.16 -3.81 11.23
C THR A 117 -0.87 -2.36 11.59
N GLY A 118 -0.99 -1.45 10.64
CA GLY A 118 -0.80 -0.03 10.87
C GLY A 118 -1.78 0.53 11.89
N LYS A 119 -3.04 0.16 11.80
CA LYS A 119 -4.08 0.56 12.77
C LYS A 119 -3.79 -0.01 14.15
N PHE A 120 -3.39 -1.26 14.20
CA PHE A 120 -3.08 -1.94 15.46
C PHE A 120 -1.89 -1.29 16.15
N ASP A 121 -0.81 -1.02 15.43
CA ASP A 121 0.39 -0.39 15.98
C ASP A 121 0.10 1.00 16.54
N LEU A 122 -0.69 1.80 15.84
CA LEU A 122 -1.08 3.13 16.30
C LEU A 122 -1.97 3.07 17.53
N ASN A 123 -2.91 2.13 17.57
CA ASN A 123 -3.76 1.91 18.74
C ASN A 123 -2.96 1.41 19.94
N HIS A 124 -1.89 0.68 19.71
CA HIS A 124 -1.04 0.15 20.77
C HIS A 124 -0.13 1.23 21.38
N ILE A 125 0.25 2.21 20.59
CA ILE A 125 1.07 3.36 21.03
C ILE A 125 0.21 4.40 21.74
N LEU A 126 -1.02 4.57 21.33
CA LEU A 126 -1.96 5.51 21.92
C LEU A 126 -2.73 4.89 23.07
#